data_da4da98cae1502363cea7a3097584c9d
#
_entry.id   da4da98cae1502363cea7a3097584c9d
#
_cell.length_a   1.000
_cell.length_b   1.000
_cell.length_c   1.000
_cell.angle_alpha   90.00
_cell.angle_beta   90.00
_cell.angle_gamma   90.00
#
_symmetry.space_group_name_H-M   'P 1'
#
loop_
_entity.id
_entity.type
_entity.pdbx_description
1 polymer ?
#
loop_
_entity_poly.entity_id
_entity_poly.type
_entity_poly.pdbx_seq_one_letter_code
_entity_poly.pdbx_strand_id
1 'polypeptide(L)'
;LIIITALFIIISIYAAKSAENRAMLSILQAGYLVESSFDNILEQSKKNSENSMSVFKYFLESYYGSYTEFDIRGKAENGYPGYYLNDRLVTGETELLDRFSNTTNDVATIFAKDGQDFIRVTTSLKDADGKRAMYTKLDHNHPAYNLVLSGKTYLGKATLFGNDYLTFYEPVKDADNNVTGILFIGYNLKPVYEVLNKSVGNIKIGTYGYVIAFDKANDILILVINHLHVQQTDW
;
A
#
# COMPACT_ATOMS: atom_id res chain seq x y z
N LEU A 1 -58.48 29.75 -17.87
CA LEU A 1 -58.12 28.46 -17.29
C LEU A 1 -57.00 27.75 -18.13
N ILE A 2 -57.20 27.59 -19.45
CA ILE A 2 -56.23 26.88 -20.36
C ILE A 2 -54.84 27.50 -20.34
N ILE A 3 -54.73 28.83 -20.28
CA ILE A 3 -53.42 29.53 -20.24
C ILE A 3 -52.67 29.26 -18.93
N ILE A 4 -53.37 29.20 -17.81
CA ILE A 4 -52.79 28.95 -16.49
C ILE A 4 -52.31 27.48 -16.39
N THR A 5 -53.06 26.53 -16.93
CA THR A 5 -52.63 25.11 -16.99
C THR A 5 -51.43 24.89 -17.89
N ALA A 6 -51.39 25.55 -19.05
CA ALA A 6 -50.24 25.50 -19.94
C ALA A 6 -48.95 26.07 -19.32
N LEU A 7 -49.08 27.21 -18.64
CA LEU A 7 -47.96 27.84 -17.93
C LEU A 7 -47.45 26.95 -16.80
N PHE A 8 -48.34 26.31 -16.04
CA PHE A 8 -47.95 25.38 -14.95
C PHE A 8 -47.22 24.15 -15.51
N ILE A 9 -47.64 23.59 -16.62
CA ILE A 9 -46.98 22.47 -17.30
C ILE A 9 -45.57 22.90 -17.75
N ILE A 10 -45.41 24.06 -18.38
CA ILE A 10 -44.10 24.56 -18.82
C ILE A 10 -43.15 24.76 -17.64
N ILE A 11 -43.64 25.37 -16.54
CA ILE A 11 -42.83 25.58 -15.32
C ILE A 11 -42.42 24.22 -14.74
N SER A 12 -43.33 23.24 -14.70
CA SER A 12 -43.03 21.90 -14.17
C SER A 12 -41.97 21.16 -14.99
N ILE A 13 -42.05 21.23 -16.33
CA ILE A 13 -41.04 20.65 -17.22
C ILE A 13 -39.70 21.32 -17.05
N TYR A 14 -39.66 22.67 -16.96
CA TYR A 14 -38.42 23.42 -16.74
C TYR A 14 -37.80 23.11 -15.37
N ALA A 15 -38.60 23.00 -14.32
CA ALA A 15 -38.15 22.64 -13.00
C ALA A 15 -37.58 21.21 -12.94
N ALA A 16 -38.24 20.23 -13.61
CA ALA A 16 -37.78 18.86 -13.70
C ALA A 16 -36.41 18.78 -14.41
N LYS A 17 -36.29 19.45 -15.58
CA LYS A 17 -35.02 19.48 -16.35
C LYS A 17 -33.89 20.17 -15.58
N SER A 18 -34.21 21.23 -14.84
CA SER A 18 -33.24 21.92 -13.97
C SER A 18 -32.81 21.04 -12.79
N ALA A 19 -33.70 20.24 -12.22
CA ALA A 19 -33.37 19.29 -11.17
C ALA A 19 -32.46 18.16 -11.68
N GLU A 20 -32.76 17.61 -12.87
CA GLU A 20 -31.92 16.61 -13.55
C GLU A 20 -30.49 17.12 -13.81
N ASN A 21 -30.36 18.33 -14.35
CA ASN A 21 -29.06 18.96 -14.61
C ASN A 21 -28.28 19.18 -13.30
N ARG A 22 -28.94 19.60 -12.21
CA ARG A 22 -28.27 19.75 -10.89
C ARG A 22 -27.81 18.40 -10.34
N ALA A 23 -28.63 17.36 -10.49
CA ALA A 23 -28.25 16.00 -10.07
C ALA A 23 -27.03 15.51 -10.86
N MET A 24 -27.02 15.69 -12.18
CA MET A 24 -25.89 15.32 -13.03
C MET A 24 -24.60 16.06 -12.61
N LEU A 25 -24.67 17.37 -12.39
CA LEU A 25 -23.52 18.14 -11.94
C LEU A 25 -23.00 17.67 -10.58
N SER A 26 -23.89 17.33 -9.65
CA SER A 26 -23.48 16.82 -8.32
C SER A 26 -22.79 15.45 -8.43
N ILE A 27 -23.22 14.59 -9.33
CA ILE A 27 -22.59 13.29 -9.61
C ILE A 27 -21.17 13.50 -10.19
N LEU A 28 -21.04 14.38 -11.17
CA LEU A 28 -19.73 14.68 -11.77
C LEU A 28 -18.76 15.28 -10.76
N GLN A 29 -19.22 16.20 -9.91
CA GLN A 29 -18.42 16.77 -8.83
C GLN A 29 -17.99 15.71 -7.81
N ALA A 30 -18.92 14.82 -7.42
CA ALA A 30 -18.60 13.71 -6.53
C ALA A 30 -17.55 12.77 -7.14
N GLY A 31 -17.69 12.42 -8.42
CA GLY A 31 -16.71 11.62 -9.16
C GLY A 31 -15.32 12.25 -9.15
N TYR A 32 -15.22 13.53 -9.49
CA TYR A 32 -13.97 14.28 -9.45
C TYR A 32 -13.32 14.31 -8.06
N LEU A 33 -14.12 14.52 -7.01
CA LEU A 33 -13.63 14.51 -5.63
C LEU A 33 -13.08 13.14 -5.21
N VAL A 34 -13.75 12.06 -5.63
CA VAL A 34 -13.27 10.68 -5.38
C VAL A 34 -11.94 10.46 -6.07
N GLU A 35 -11.86 10.73 -7.38
CA GLU A 35 -10.64 10.57 -8.18
C GLU A 35 -9.47 11.37 -7.59
N SER A 36 -9.68 12.67 -7.35
CA SER A 36 -8.65 13.53 -6.76
C SER A 36 -8.20 13.07 -5.37
N SER A 37 -9.13 12.60 -4.54
CA SER A 37 -8.80 12.07 -3.20
C SER A 37 -7.97 10.79 -3.32
N PHE A 38 -8.32 9.92 -4.26
CA PHE A 38 -7.62 8.68 -4.51
C PHE A 38 -6.17 8.92 -4.97
N ASP A 39 -5.99 9.78 -5.98
CA ASP A 39 -4.66 10.14 -6.50
C ASP A 39 -3.77 10.74 -5.42
N ASN A 40 -4.30 11.67 -4.63
CA ASN A 40 -3.56 12.29 -3.53
C ASN A 40 -3.14 11.26 -2.47
N ILE A 41 -4.01 10.32 -2.11
CA ILE A 41 -3.72 9.29 -1.11
C ILE A 41 -2.71 8.29 -1.66
N LEU A 42 -2.79 7.93 -2.94
CA LEU A 42 -1.82 7.04 -3.58
C LEU A 42 -0.42 7.67 -3.61
N GLU A 43 -0.30 8.92 -4.05
CA GLU A 43 0.97 9.65 -4.04
C GLU A 43 1.55 9.82 -2.62
N GLN A 44 0.69 10.12 -1.65
CA GLN A 44 1.11 10.20 -0.25
C GLN A 44 1.58 8.85 0.28
N SER A 45 0.93 7.74 -0.11
CA SER A 45 1.32 6.39 0.29
C SER A 45 2.67 5.98 -0.30
N LYS A 46 2.95 6.35 -1.55
CA LYS A 46 4.28 6.16 -2.17
C LYS A 46 5.36 6.87 -1.37
N LYS A 47 5.16 8.16 -1.09
CA LYS A 47 6.09 8.95 -0.28
C LYS A 47 6.27 8.39 1.12
N ASN A 48 5.19 7.93 1.76
CA ASN A 48 5.27 7.31 3.08
C ASN A 48 6.07 5.99 3.04
N SER A 49 5.92 5.20 1.98
CA SER A 49 6.71 3.97 1.78
C SER A 49 8.20 4.26 1.64
N GLU A 50 8.58 5.30 0.89
CA GLU A 50 9.98 5.77 0.78
C GLU A 50 10.51 6.29 2.12
N ASN A 51 9.71 7.03 2.87
CA ASN A 51 10.05 7.50 4.21
C ASN A 51 10.24 6.32 5.18
N SER A 52 9.37 5.31 5.11
CA SER A 52 9.48 4.09 5.91
C SER A 52 10.79 3.34 5.63
N MET A 53 11.23 3.27 4.36
CA MET A 53 12.55 2.74 4.01
C MET A 53 13.68 3.56 4.63
N SER A 54 13.58 4.88 4.62
CA SER A 54 14.58 5.76 5.24
C SER A 54 14.64 5.56 6.76
N VAL A 55 13.50 5.40 7.41
CA VAL A 55 13.41 5.07 8.84
C VAL A 55 14.02 3.69 9.11
N PHE A 56 13.76 2.69 8.27
CA PHE A 56 14.36 1.37 8.41
C PHE A 56 15.88 1.40 8.31
N LYS A 57 16.43 2.16 7.36
CA LYS A 57 17.88 2.38 7.26
C LYS A 57 18.44 3.02 8.52
N TYR A 58 17.76 4.01 9.10
CA TYR A 58 18.16 4.60 10.37
C TYR A 58 18.17 3.59 11.53
N PHE A 59 17.19 2.67 11.57
CA PHE A 59 17.18 1.56 12.54
C PHE A 59 18.39 0.64 12.34
N LEU A 60 18.75 0.32 11.09
CA LEU A 60 19.95 -0.47 10.77
C LEU A 60 21.22 0.24 11.24
N GLU A 61 21.37 1.51 10.92
CA GLU A 61 22.52 2.32 11.35
C GLU A 61 22.63 2.42 12.87
N SER A 62 21.52 2.65 13.55
CA SER A 62 21.48 2.73 15.01
C SER A 62 21.86 1.43 15.70
N TYR A 63 21.58 0.29 15.09
CA TYR A 63 21.81 -1.03 15.67
C TYR A 63 23.17 -1.63 15.27
N TYR A 64 23.56 -1.51 14.00
CA TYR A 64 24.76 -2.11 13.45
C TYR A 64 25.93 -1.14 13.32
N GLY A 65 25.71 0.16 13.48
CA GLY A 65 26.68 1.22 13.17
C GLY A 65 26.49 1.72 11.72
N SER A 66 27.50 2.46 11.20
CA SER A 66 27.42 3.05 9.87
C SER A 66 26.95 2.06 8.80
N TYR A 67 26.02 2.50 7.94
CA TYR A 67 25.38 1.72 6.89
C TYR A 67 26.27 1.62 5.64
N THR A 68 27.40 0.94 5.73
CA THR A 68 28.40 1.03 4.66
C THR A 68 28.73 -0.29 3.96
N GLU A 69 28.63 -1.44 4.62
CA GLU A 69 29.09 -2.70 4.03
C GLU A 69 28.20 -3.87 4.40
N PHE A 70 27.29 -4.22 3.48
CA PHE A 70 26.68 -5.54 3.49
C PHE A 70 27.51 -6.51 2.67
N ASP A 71 27.90 -7.62 3.26
CA ASP A 71 28.60 -8.68 2.54
C ASP A 71 28.04 -10.08 2.87
N ILE A 72 28.41 -11.04 2.00
CA ILE A 72 28.02 -12.45 2.15
C ILE A 72 29.29 -13.23 2.49
N ARG A 73 29.32 -13.88 3.66
CA ARG A 73 30.44 -14.70 4.14
C ARG A 73 29.99 -16.14 4.36
N GLY A 74 30.06 -16.92 3.29
CA GLY A 74 29.73 -18.34 3.33
C GLY A 74 28.29 -18.63 3.74
N LYS A 75 28.09 -19.67 4.54
CA LYS A 75 26.80 -20.06 5.10
C LYS A 75 26.80 -19.85 6.60
N ALA A 76 25.67 -19.34 7.14
CA ALA A 76 25.43 -19.31 8.57
C ALA A 76 25.17 -20.74 9.10
N GLU A 77 25.14 -20.94 10.42
CA GLU A 77 24.92 -22.25 11.07
C GLU A 77 23.65 -22.97 10.61
N ASN A 78 22.64 -22.22 10.20
CA ASN A 78 21.37 -22.74 9.66
C ASN A 78 21.43 -23.14 8.16
N GLY A 79 22.63 -23.04 7.52
CA GLY A 79 22.86 -23.41 6.12
C GLY A 79 22.43 -22.38 5.08
N TYR A 80 21.86 -21.25 5.49
CA TYR A 80 21.51 -20.12 4.61
C TYR A 80 22.67 -19.13 4.47
N PRO A 81 22.62 -18.18 3.50
CA PRO A 81 23.70 -17.20 3.35
C PRO A 81 24.02 -16.48 4.65
N GLY A 82 25.27 -16.44 5.04
CA GLY A 82 25.77 -15.61 6.12
C GLY A 82 25.86 -14.16 5.64
N TYR A 83 24.82 -13.37 5.87
CA TYR A 83 24.73 -11.98 5.47
C TYR A 83 25.12 -11.10 6.64
N TYR A 84 26.08 -10.23 6.44
CA TYR A 84 26.69 -9.40 7.48
C TYR A 84 26.53 -7.92 7.17
N LEU A 85 26.36 -7.10 8.20
CA LEU A 85 26.49 -5.66 8.16
C LEU A 85 27.51 -5.24 9.20
N ASN A 86 28.61 -4.61 8.79
CA ASN A 86 29.70 -4.16 9.67
C ASN A 86 30.19 -5.30 10.60
N ASP A 87 30.58 -6.45 10.06
CA ASP A 87 31.03 -7.65 10.78
C ASP A 87 30.02 -8.32 11.72
N ARG A 88 28.79 -7.84 11.79
CA ARG A 88 27.71 -8.44 12.60
C ARG A 88 26.76 -9.23 11.70
N LEU A 89 26.48 -10.46 12.10
CA LEU A 89 25.56 -11.34 11.37
C LEU A 89 24.13 -10.77 11.40
N VAL A 90 23.53 -10.60 10.22
CA VAL A 90 22.14 -10.17 10.02
C VAL A 90 21.22 -11.38 9.87
N THR A 91 21.75 -12.48 9.28
CA THR A 91 20.97 -13.70 9.04
C THR A 91 20.44 -14.29 10.35
N GLY A 92 19.11 -14.36 10.46
CA GLY A 92 18.44 -14.88 11.66
C GLY A 92 18.14 -13.84 12.75
N GLU A 93 18.72 -12.64 12.66
CA GLU A 93 18.45 -11.55 13.61
C GLU A 93 17.07 -10.94 13.35
N THR A 94 16.18 -10.98 14.32
CA THR A 94 14.79 -10.53 14.15
C THR A 94 14.37 -9.38 15.07
N GLU A 95 15.10 -9.14 16.15
CA GLU A 95 14.73 -8.15 17.16
C GLU A 95 14.61 -6.75 16.56
N LEU A 96 15.59 -6.34 15.74
CA LEU A 96 15.59 -5.04 15.10
C LEU A 96 14.37 -4.83 14.19
N LEU A 97 14.03 -5.85 13.39
CA LEU A 97 12.89 -5.78 12.47
C LEU A 97 11.57 -5.77 13.22
N ASP A 98 11.49 -6.48 14.34
CA ASP A 98 10.32 -6.44 15.22
C ASP A 98 10.15 -5.06 15.89
N ARG A 99 11.24 -4.46 16.36
CA ARG A 99 11.22 -3.09 16.89
C ARG A 99 10.78 -2.08 15.84
N PHE A 100 11.31 -2.19 14.61
CA PHE A 100 10.86 -1.35 13.50
C PHE A 100 9.35 -1.52 13.25
N SER A 101 8.87 -2.75 13.08
CA SER A 101 7.44 -3.02 12.83
C SER A 101 6.53 -2.55 13.96
N ASN A 102 6.93 -2.74 15.21
CA ASN A 102 6.16 -2.28 16.38
C ASN A 102 6.09 -0.74 16.45
N THR A 103 7.10 -0.05 15.92
CA THR A 103 7.18 1.42 15.94
C THR A 103 6.39 2.04 14.78
N THR A 104 6.47 1.44 13.59
CA THR A 104 5.94 2.04 12.34
C THR A 104 4.62 1.42 11.90
N ASN A 105 4.28 0.23 12.39
CA ASN A 105 3.21 -0.62 11.88
C ASN A 105 3.41 -1.13 10.44
N ASP A 106 4.63 -0.98 9.91
CA ASP A 106 5.07 -1.51 8.64
C ASP A 106 5.84 -2.82 8.83
N VAL A 107 6.03 -3.59 7.78
CA VAL A 107 6.85 -4.80 7.84
C VAL A 107 8.18 -4.57 7.11
N ALA A 108 9.25 -5.18 7.63
CA ALA A 108 10.57 -5.11 7.05
C ALA A 108 11.14 -6.50 6.77
N THR A 109 11.98 -6.60 5.75
CA THR A 109 12.71 -7.81 5.39
C THR A 109 14.09 -7.44 4.85
N ILE A 110 15.08 -8.27 5.15
CA ILE A 110 16.37 -8.24 4.47
C ILE A 110 16.53 -9.55 3.71
N PHE A 111 16.85 -9.45 2.44
CA PHE A 111 17.20 -10.59 1.60
C PHE A 111 18.71 -10.59 1.35
N ALA A 112 19.30 -11.77 1.36
CA ALA A 112 20.65 -12.01 0.85
C ALA A 112 20.59 -12.73 -0.48
N LYS A 113 21.48 -12.38 -1.40
CA LYS A 113 21.63 -13.06 -2.68
C LYS A 113 22.33 -14.41 -2.49
N ASP A 114 21.78 -15.48 -3.08
CA ASP A 114 22.37 -16.83 -3.13
C ASP A 114 22.28 -17.35 -4.58
N GLY A 115 23.33 -17.17 -5.34
CA GLY A 115 23.32 -17.42 -6.78
C GLY A 115 22.34 -16.50 -7.52
N GLN A 116 21.28 -17.07 -8.07
CA GLN A 116 20.21 -16.32 -8.74
C GLN A 116 19.04 -16.00 -7.78
N ASP A 117 19.03 -16.56 -6.58
CA ASP A 117 17.93 -16.37 -5.63
C ASP A 117 18.21 -15.21 -4.67
N PHE A 118 17.13 -14.57 -4.20
CA PHE A 118 17.16 -13.70 -3.05
C PHE A 118 16.44 -14.40 -1.88
N ILE A 119 17.20 -14.77 -0.86
CA ILE A 119 16.73 -15.51 0.32
C ILE A 119 16.37 -14.53 1.41
N ARG A 120 15.17 -14.63 1.99
CA ARG A 120 14.74 -13.83 3.12
C ARG A 120 15.47 -14.26 4.38
N VAL A 121 16.61 -13.61 4.69
CA VAL A 121 17.49 -13.99 5.82
C VAL A 121 17.00 -13.47 7.16
N THR A 122 16.21 -12.39 7.14
CA THR A 122 15.48 -11.91 8.32
C THR A 122 14.24 -11.13 7.88
N THR A 123 13.17 -11.17 8.69
CA THR A 123 11.89 -10.50 8.39
C THR A 123 11.05 -10.33 9.64
N SER A 124 10.25 -9.27 9.71
CA SER A 124 9.15 -9.13 10.67
C SER A 124 7.83 -9.72 10.15
N LEU A 125 7.77 -10.07 8.84
CA LEU A 125 6.56 -10.57 8.19
C LEU A 125 6.19 -11.97 8.75
N LYS A 126 4.93 -12.12 9.14
CA LYS A 126 4.37 -13.38 9.67
C LYS A 126 3.17 -13.81 8.82
N ASP A 127 2.98 -15.10 8.68
CA ASP A 127 1.79 -15.69 8.07
C ASP A 127 0.57 -15.63 9.01
N ALA A 128 -0.56 -16.17 8.55
CA ALA A 128 -1.82 -16.20 9.30
C ALA A 128 -1.72 -16.96 10.64
N ASP A 129 -0.82 -17.95 10.74
CA ASP A 129 -0.56 -18.74 11.93
C ASP A 129 0.47 -18.07 12.86
N GLY A 130 0.94 -16.88 12.53
CA GLY A 130 1.97 -16.14 13.28
C GLY A 130 3.39 -16.64 13.05
N LYS A 131 3.61 -17.60 12.14
CA LYS A 131 4.93 -18.10 11.80
C LYS A 131 5.65 -17.10 10.89
N ARG A 132 6.89 -16.81 11.24
CA ARG A 132 7.74 -15.88 10.49
C ARG A 132 8.14 -16.46 9.13
N ALA A 133 8.04 -15.66 8.08
CA ALA A 133 8.31 -16.08 6.69
C ALA A 133 9.82 -16.17 6.38
N MET A 134 10.61 -16.71 7.31
CA MET A 134 12.06 -16.83 7.19
C MET A 134 12.46 -17.82 6.09
N TYR A 135 13.58 -17.53 5.44
CA TYR A 135 14.28 -18.40 4.48
C TYR A 135 13.48 -18.75 3.23
N THR A 136 12.39 -18.01 2.97
CA THR A 136 11.67 -18.09 1.70
C THR A 136 12.38 -17.27 0.64
N LYS A 137 12.15 -17.61 -0.63
CA LYS A 137 12.74 -16.93 -1.79
C LYS A 137 11.81 -15.84 -2.31
N LEU A 138 12.40 -14.79 -2.87
CA LEU A 138 11.66 -13.89 -3.76
C LEU A 138 11.33 -14.66 -5.04
N ASP A 139 10.06 -14.71 -5.41
CA ASP A 139 9.61 -15.37 -6.65
C ASP A 139 10.22 -14.68 -7.86
N HIS A 140 10.81 -15.47 -8.78
CA HIS A 140 11.39 -14.95 -10.02
C HIS A 140 10.36 -14.33 -10.96
N ASN A 141 9.07 -14.71 -10.85
CA ASN A 141 7.96 -14.10 -11.58
C ASN A 141 7.45 -12.80 -10.93
N HIS A 142 7.91 -12.47 -9.70
CA HIS A 142 7.52 -11.23 -9.05
C HIS A 142 8.08 -10.03 -9.84
N PRO A 143 7.28 -8.97 -10.10
CA PRO A 143 7.73 -7.81 -10.90
C PRO A 143 9.00 -7.14 -10.37
N ALA A 144 9.24 -7.20 -9.05
CA ALA A 144 10.46 -6.67 -8.43
C ALA A 144 11.72 -7.43 -8.84
N TYR A 145 11.64 -8.75 -9.11
CA TYR A 145 12.83 -9.61 -9.22
C TYR A 145 13.85 -9.10 -10.23
N ASN A 146 13.44 -8.90 -11.49
CA ASN A 146 14.34 -8.45 -12.55
C ASN A 146 14.85 -7.01 -12.32
N LEU A 147 14.05 -6.15 -11.70
CA LEU A 147 14.44 -4.78 -11.38
C LEU A 147 15.54 -4.77 -10.31
N VAL A 148 15.33 -5.46 -9.19
CA VAL A 148 16.32 -5.49 -8.11
C VAL A 148 17.58 -6.22 -8.52
N LEU A 149 17.47 -7.29 -9.33
CA LEU A 149 18.64 -7.98 -9.89
C LEU A 149 19.49 -7.07 -10.78
N SER A 150 18.85 -6.12 -11.50
CA SER A 150 19.54 -5.10 -12.30
C SER A 150 19.98 -3.87 -11.49
N GLY A 151 19.82 -3.90 -10.16
CA GLY A 151 20.22 -2.81 -9.26
C GLY A 151 19.26 -1.62 -9.24
N LYS A 152 18.00 -1.82 -9.65
CA LYS A 152 16.92 -0.80 -9.64
C LYS A 152 15.93 -1.09 -8.53
N THR A 153 15.36 -0.05 -7.95
CA THR A 153 14.27 -0.15 -6.96
C THR A 153 12.97 -0.60 -7.61
N TYR A 154 12.09 -1.20 -6.82
CA TYR A 154 10.72 -1.50 -7.20
C TYR A 154 9.75 -0.99 -6.13
N LEU A 155 8.68 -0.37 -6.57
CA LEU A 155 7.56 0.04 -5.74
C LEU A 155 6.27 -0.47 -6.37
N GLY A 156 5.47 -1.22 -5.62
CA GLY A 156 4.20 -1.75 -6.10
C GLY A 156 3.36 -2.35 -4.99
N LYS A 157 2.06 -2.50 -5.24
CA LYS A 157 1.14 -3.14 -4.31
C LYS A 157 1.37 -4.65 -4.29
N ALA A 158 1.30 -5.25 -3.10
CA ALA A 158 1.24 -6.70 -2.92
C ALA A 158 0.34 -7.06 -1.73
N THR A 159 -0.36 -8.20 -1.85
CA THR A 159 -1.08 -8.81 -0.73
C THR A 159 -0.20 -9.90 -0.15
N LEU A 160 0.25 -9.71 1.09
CA LEU A 160 1.12 -10.65 1.80
C LEU A 160 0.36 -11.20 3.02
N PHE A 161 0.13 -12.49 3.03
CA PHE A 161 -0.58 -13.18 4.13
C PHE A 161 -1.92 -12.52 4.52
N GLY A 162 -2.70 -12.11 3.49
CA GLY A 162 -4.03 -11.51 3.67
C GLY A 162 -4.06 -10.03 4.03
N ASN A 163 -2.91 -9.36 4.11
CA ASN A 163 -2.81 -7.92 4.31
C ASN A 163 -2.25 -7.23 3.07
N ASP A 164 -2.79 -6.07 2.75
CA ASP A 164 -2.35 -5.26 1.63
C ASP A 164 -1.24 -4.30 2.04
N TYR A 165 -0.19 -4.28 1.24
CA TYR A 165 0.98 -3.43 1.42
C TYR A 165 1.34 -2.70 0.12
N LEU A 166 1.85 -1.48 0.26
CA LEU A 166 2.67 -0.88 -0.78
C LEU A 166 4.11 -1.30 -0.49
N THR A 167 4.65 -2.16 -1.35
CA THR A 167 5.95 -2.80 -1.13
C THR A 167 7.06 -2.05 -1.84
N PHE A 168 8.14 -1.76 -1.12
CA PHE A 168 9.32 -1.11 -1.63
C PHE A 168 10.53 -2.02 -1.49
N TYR A 169 11.18 -2.33 -2.61
CA TYR A 169 12.38 -3.16 -2.68
C TYR A 169 13.55 -2.29 -3.12
N GLU A 170 14.57 -2.21 -2.32
CA GLU A 170 15.80 -1.47 -2.61
C GLU A 170 16.98 -2.43 -2.66
N PRO A 171 17.68 -2.55 -3.81
CA PRO A 171 18.85 -3.41 -3.92
C PRO A 171 20.01 -2.87 -3.08
N VAL A 172 20.66 -3.77 -2.35
CA VAL A 172 21.91 -3.51 -1.65
C VAL A 172 23.07 -3.92 -2.57
N LYS A 173 24.11 -3.09 -2.64
CA LYS A 173 25.26 -3.29 -3.50
C LYS A 173 26.56 -3.29 -2.70
N ASP A 174 27.52 -4.10 -3.16
CA ASP A 174 28.90 -4.06 -2.66
C ASP A 174 29.71 -2.89 -3.29
N ALA A 175 30.99 -2.80 -2.90
CA ALA A 175 31.91 -1.79 -3.41
C ALA A 175 32.15 -1.87 -4.93
N ASP A 176 31.96 -3.06 -5.54
CA ASP A 176 32.08 -3.32 -6.97
C ASP A 176 30.76 -3.09 -7.72
N ASN A 177 29.73 -2.54 -7.03
CA ASN A 177 28.40 -2.25 -7.55
C ASN A 177 27.57 -3.51 -7.90
N ASN A 178 27.96 -4.71 -7.40
CA ASN A 178 27.17 -5.92 -7.55
C ASN A 178 26.05 -5.95 -6.50
N VAL A 179 24.88 -6.43 -6.91
CA VAL A 179 23.76 -6.62 -5.96
C VAL A 179 24.04 -7.82 -5.06
N THR A 180 24.12 -7.60 -3.75
CA THR A 180 24.34 -8.60 -2.70
C THR A 180 23.09 -8.97 -1.93
N GLY A 181 22.07 -8.10 -1.96
CA GLY A 181 20.84 -8.31 -1.22
C GLY A 181 19.76 -7.30 -1.57
N ILE A 182 18.70 -7.30 -0.77
CA ILE A 182 17.58 -6.36 -0.90
C ILE A 182 17.14 -5.94 0.50
N LEU A 183 16.92 -4.65 0.69
CA LEU A 183 16.08 -4.12 1.76
C LEU A 183 14.64 -4.03 1.26
N PHE A 184 13.72 -4.53 2.07
CA PHE A 184 12.31 -4.53 1.75
C PHE A 184 11.50 -3.91 2.87
N ILE A 185 10.55 -3.06 2.48
CA ILE A 185 9.51 -2.52 3.34
C ILE A 185 8.14 -2.85 2.73
N GLY A 186 7.21 -3.29 3.57
CA GLY A 186 5.78 -3.32 3.26
C GLY A 186 5.08 -2.24 4.08
N TYR A 187 4.76 -1.12 3.44
CA TYR A 187 3.96 -0.05 4.04
C TYR A 187 2.50 -0.51 4.14
N ASN A 188 1.97 -0.53 5.37
CA ASN A 188 0.63 -1.08 5.64
C ASN A 188 -0.47 -0.17 5.07
N LEU A 189 -1.28 -0.71 4.15
CA LEU A 189 -2.36 0.04 3.48
C LEU A 189 -3.68 0.06 4.26
N LYS A 190 -3.82 -0.69 5.35
CA LYS A 190 -5.05 -0.71 6.13
C LYS A 190 -5.47 0.68 6.65
N PRO A 191 -4.59 1.49 7.28
CA PRO A 191 -4.94 2.84 7.68
C PRO A 191 -5.30 3.75 6.48
N VAL A 192 -4.67 3.53 5.33
CA VAL A 192 -4.95 4.27 4.08
C VAL A 192 -6.37 4.00 3.62
N TYR A 193 -6.81 2.73 3.62
CA TYR A 193 -8.16 2.36 3.25
C TYR A 193 -9.21 2.92 4.23
N GLU A 194 -8.90 2.99 5.52
CA GLU A 194 -9.78 3.59 6.52
C GLU A 194 -10.00 5.09 6.23
N VAL A 195 -8.93 5.82 5.89
CA VAL A 195 -9.01 7.24 5.51
C VAL A 195 -9.79 7.42 4.22
N LEU A 196 -9.54 6.60 3.19
CA LEU A 196 -10.28 6.61 1.94
C LEU A 196 -11.77 6.38 2.15
N ASN A 197 -12.12 5.32 2.87
CA ASN A 197 -13.51 4.98 3.15
C ASN A 197 -14.23 6.12 3.87
N LYS A 198 -13.59 6.76 4.83
CA LYS A 198 -14.14 7.93 5.54
C LYS A 198 -14.31 9.13 4.62
N SER A 199 -13.34 9.41 3.76
CA SER A 199 -13.38 10.55 2.83
C SER A 199 -14.48 10.38 1.80
N VAL A 200 -14.56 9.20 1.17
CA VAL A 200 -15.58 8.88 0.16
C VAL A 200 -16.98 8.77 0.82
N GLY A 201 -17.07 8.22 2.05
CA GLY A 201 -18.33 8.08 2.78
C GLY A 201 -19.00 9.40 3.15
N ASN A 202 -18.24 10.49 3.19
CA ASN A 202 -18.77 11.83 3.45
C ASN A 202 -19.33 12.51 2.19
N ILE A 203 -19.13 11.95 1.00
CA ILE A 203 -19.62 12.49 -0.26
C ILE A 203 -21.12 12.18 -0.38
N LYS A 204 -21.95 13.22 -0.38
CA LYS A 204 -23.40 13.10 -0.51
C LYS A 204 -23.82 13.34 -1.96
N ILE A 205 -24.58 12.40 -2.53
CA ILE A 205 -25.20 12.54 -3.84
C ILE A 205 -26.72 12.58 -3.68
N GLY A 206 -27.29 13.77 -3.73
CA GLY A 206 -28.72 13.97 -3.48
C GLY A 206 -29.16 13.47 -2.09
N THR A 207 -30.39 12.97 -2.00
CA THR A 207 -30.99 12.50 -0.74
C THR A 207 -30.67 11.01 -0.46
N TYR A 208 -30.45 10.20 -1.51
CA TYR A 208 -30.35 8.73 -1.43
C TYR A 208 -29.17 8.13 -2.21
N GLY A 209 -28.32 8.99 -2.80
CA GLY A 209 -27.19 8.53 -3.61
C GLY A 209 -26.02 8.00 -2.76
N TYR A 210 -25.33 7.01 -3.31
CA TYR A 210 -24.08 6.46 -2.74
C TYR A 210 -23.00 6.45 -3.80
N VAL A 211 -21.74 6.41 -3.36
CA VAL A 211 -20.57 6.32 -4.24
C VAL A 211 -19.99 4.92 -4.12
N ILE A 212 -19.72 4.29 -5.26
CA ILE A 212 -18.88 3.11 -5.37
C ILE A 212 -17.68 3.53 -6.20
N ALA A 213 -16.49 3.43 -5.65
CA ALA A 213 -15.25 3.67 -6.37
C ALA A 213 -14.53 2.34 -6.59
N PHE A 214 -14.09 2.11 -7.82
CA PHE A 214 -13.33 0.94 -8.22
C PHE A 214 -12.10 1.39 -9.00
N ASP A 215 -10.91 1.09 -8.47
CA ASP A 215 -9.66 1.27 -9.21
C ASP A 215 -9.22 -0.06 -9.82
N LYS A 216 -9.42 -0.19 -11.12
CA LYS A 216 -9.05 -1.38 -11.88
C LYS A 216 -7.53 -1.56 -12.02
N ALA A 217 -6.77 -0.46 -11.99
CA ALA A 217 -5.31 -0.50 -12.18
C ALA A 217 -4.58 -1.02 -10.92
N ASN A 218 -5.18 -0.81 -9.75
CA ASN A 218 -4.59 -1.16 -8.46
C ASN A 218 -5.38 -2.26 -7.71
N ASP A 219 -6.40 -2.87 -8.34
CA ASP A 219 -7.29 -3.88 -7.73
C ASP A 219 -7.92 -3.42 -6.40
N ILE A 220 -8.21 -2.12 -6.28
CA ILE A 220 -8.82 -1.54 -5.08
C ILE A 220 -10.32 -1.36 -5.32
N LEU A 221 -11.14 -2.07 -4.58
CA LEU A 221 -12.57 -1.81 -4.47
C LEU A 221 -12.82 -0.98 -3.21
N ILE A 222 -13.25 0.27 -3.39
CA ILE A 222 -13.71 1.12 -2.30
C ILE A 222 -15.23 1.11 -2.37
N LEU A 223 -15.86 0.35 -1.49
CA LEU A 223 -17.30 0.32 -1.35
C LEU A 223 -17.71 1.25 -0.20
N VAL A 224 -18.32 2.38 -0.53
CA VAL A 224 -18.92 3.25 0.46
C VAL A 224 -20.43 3.25 0.27
N ILE A 225 -21.12 2.54 1.14
CA ILE A 225 -22.57 2.55 1.22
C ILE A 225 -22.97 3.57 2.28
N ASN A 226 -23.51 4.71 1.89
CA ASN A 226 -24.19 5.60 2.81
C ASN A 226 -25.56 4.99 3.13
N HIS A 227 -25.63 4.22 4.22
CA HIS A 227 -26.92 3.80 4.78
C HIS A 227 -27.60 5.04 5.37
N LEU A 228 -28.48 5.65 4.61
CA LEU A 228 -29.55 6.44 5.22
C LEU A 228 -30.50 5.46 5.91
N HIS A 229 -30.70 5.66 7.21
CA HIS A 229 -31.73 4.99 7.98
C HIS A 229 -33.04 5.04 7.18
N VAL A 230 -33.46 3.92 6.63
CA VAL A 230 -34.84 3.71 6.29
C VAL A 230 -35.56 3.63 7.64
N GLN A 231 -36.17 4.73 8.06
CA GLN A 231 -37.24 4.64 9.07
C GLN A 231 -38.28 3.72 8.42
N GLN A 232 -38.38 2.51 8.95
CA GLN A 232 -39.57 1.70 8.76
C GLN A 232 -40.73 2.49 9.31
N THR A 233 -41.51 3.13 8.43
CA THR A 233 -42.84 3.56 8.76
C THR A 233 -43.69 2.30 8.70
N ASP A 234 -43.97 1.75 9.88
CA ASP A 234 -45.01 0.75 10.06
C ASP A 234 -46.31 1.27 9.49
N TRP A 235 -46.86 0.57 8.50
CA TRP A 235 -48.25 0.68 8.04
C TRP A 235 -49.00 -0.53 8.52
#